data_9bd9526a1274f909c9940e5b9ecf7b5b
#
_entry.id   9bd9526a1274f909c9940e5b9ecf7b5b
#
_cell.length_a   1.000
_cell.length_b   1.000
_cell.length_c   1.000
_cell.angle_alpha   90.00
_cell.angle_beta   90.00
_cell.angle_gamma   90.00
#
_symmetry.space_group_name_H-M   'P 1'
#
loop_
_entity.id
_entity.type
_entity.pdbx_description
1 polymer ?
#
loop_
_entity_poly.entity_id
_entity_poly.type
_entity_poly.pdbx_seq_one_letter_code
_entity_poly.pdbx_strand_id
1 'polypeptide(L)'
;MFSAIRNKIKFLLTGVALAFFLQPQLLKAQDLQSTLQLLSDQAAKAYLNPASNGFGADLNSGWFSRAPKPVKLGLDVQFGIVAMGAFLPEDNKTFSINGNFRFTPEQAALMTQSVANRYGQDAQQNLINQITSRDFNVLISGPTVIGSNNEYMKVNFYGTTLSYQAQAGQPAQEIYVPAQEIPIQEIKGVLDNIPLLPFGAPQLTLGTLYGTQVTFRYLPPTEISADLGKSDYFGFGIQHNIGVWIPLPLDVTLGYFTQRLKVGSTLKSRADEYGIFASKTFGPGIFSVTPYAGLTLQNSTMDVSYDYLYQSQGVEVPTHIAFQLEGENSGKLAIGLALRLSVINLNFDYNIAKFSSISGGLTFLF
;
A
#
# COMPACT_ATOMS: atom_id res chain seq x y z
N MET A 1 -26.14 -22.15 -27.13
CA MET A 1 -26.68 -21.12 -26.26
C MET A 1 -25.77 -20.86 -25.03
N PHE A 2 -25.34 -21.86 -24.29
CA PHE A 2 -24.46 -21.71 -23.11
C PHE A 2 -23.05 -21.17 -23.41
N SER A 3 -22.44 -21.44 -24.56
CA SER A 3 -21.09 -20.94 -24.89
C SER A 3 -21.06 -19.45 -25.21
N ALA A 4 -22.13 -18.90 -25.79
CA ALA A 4 -22.24 -17.48 -26.09
C ALA A 4 -22.47 -16.63 -24.84
N ILE A 5 -23.21 -17.19 -23.86
CA ILE A 5 -23.43 -16.54 -22.54
C ILE A 5 -22.12 -16.54 -21.75
N ARG A 6 -21.37 -17.65 -21.77
CA ARG A 6 -20.06 -17.73 -21.09
C ARG A 6 -19.04 -16.74 -21.63
N ASN A 7 -19.02 -16.51 -22.94
CA ASN A 7 -18.11 -15.53 -23.55
C ASN A 7 -18.54 -14.07 -23.28
N LYS A 8 -19.84 -13.79 -23.28
CA LYS A 8 -20.35 -12.46 -22.92
C LYS A 8 -20.13 -12.11 -21.45
N ILE A 9 -20.28 -13.08 -20.54
CA ILE A 9 -19.97 -12.90 -19.12
C ILE A 9 -18.48 -12.71 -18.90
N LYS A 10 -17.61 -13.46 -19.60
CA LYS A 10 -16.15 -13.21 -19.57
C LYS A 10 -15.80 -11.82 -20.07
N PHE A 11 -16.42 -11.36 -21.16
CA PHE A 11 -16.16 -10.03 -21.72
C PHE A 11 -16.65 -8.89 -20.79
N LEU A 12 -17.80 -9.07 -20.12
CA LEU A 12 -18.33 -8.10 -19.16
C LEU A 12 -17.46 -8.03 -17.87
N LEU A 13 -17.02 -9.19 -17.38
CA LEU A 13 -16.19 -9.30 -16.19
C LEU A 13 -14.76 -8.78 -16.41
N THR A 14 -14.18 -9.04 -17.59
CA THR A 14 -12.88 -8.50 -17.96
C THR A 14 -12.97 -6.98 -18.21
N GLY A 15 -14.06 -6.52 -18.82
CA GLY A 15 -14.25 -5.10 -19.16
C GLY A 15 -14.45 -4.19 -17.92
N VAL A 16 -15.18 -4.64 -16.92
CA VAL A 16 -15.45 -3.82 -15.71
C VAL A 16 -14.30 -3.92 -14.70
N ALA A 17 -13.67 -5.06 -14.53
CA ALA A 17 -12.44 -5.17 -13.74
C ALA A 17 -11.29 -4.39 -14.40
N LEU A 18 -11.16 -4.43 -15.73
CA LEU A 18 -10.19 -3.66 -16.48
C LEU A 18 -10.44 -2.14 -16.40
N ALA A 19 -11.69 -1.68 -16.37
CA ALA A 19 -12.01 -0.26 -16.30
C ALA A 19 -11.60 0.41 -14.97
N PHE A 20 -11.54 -0.34 -13.86
CA PHE A 20 -10.99 0.15 -12.59
C PHE A 20 -9.45 0.08 -12.54
N PHE A 21 -8.82 -0.78 -13.32
CA PHE A 21 -7.36 -0.86 -13.45
C PHE A 21 -6.80 -0.03 -14.62
N LEU A 22 -7.65 0.43 -15.56
CA LEU A 22 -7.27 1.22 -16.72
C LEU A 22 -7.37 2.74 -16.48
N GLN A 23 -6.96 3.20 -15.30
CA GLN A 23 -6.43 4.56 -15.22
C GLN A 23 -4.92 4.45 -15.48
N PRO A 24 -4.43 4.68 -16.70
CA PRO A 24 -3.00 4.53 -17.04
C PRO A 24 -2.11 5.58 -16.38
N GLN A 25 -2.65 6.39 -15.47
CA GLN A 25 -1.91 7.37 -14.69
C GLN A 25 -1.55 6.90 -13.28
N LEU A 26 -2.01 5.71 -12.85
CA LEU A 26 -1.94 5.31 -11.45
C LEU A 26 -0.61 4.73 -11.00
N LEU A 27 0.24 4.26 -11.91
CA LEU A 27 1.58 3.78 -11.55
C LEU A 27 2.46 3.83 -12.80
N LYS A 28 3.33 4.79 -12.86
CA LYS A 28 4.58 4.61 -13.58
C LYS A 28 5.43 3.67 -12.70
N ALA A 29 5.25 2.40 -12.93
CA ALA A 29 5.83 1.34 -12.12
C ALA A 29 7.35 1.31 -12.17
N GLN A 30 7.91 1.68 -13.30
CA GLN A 30 9.32 1.90 -13.50
C GLN A 30 9.85 2.94 -12.49
N ASP A 31 9.03 3.97 -12.20
CA ASP A 31 9.41 5.01 -11.23
C ASP A 31 9.48 4.48 -9.80
N LEU A 32 8.60 3.55 -9.39
CA LEU A 32 8.63 3.00 -8.04
C LEU A 32 9.82 2.07 -7.80
N GLN A 33 10.07 1.14 -8.70
CA GLN A 33 11.19 0.20 -8.55
C GLN A 33 12.53 0.92 -8.62
N SER A 34 12.72 1.82 -9.57
CA SER A 34 13.95 2.63 -9.68
C SER A 34 14.14 3.54 -8.46
N THR A 35 13.06 4.12 -7.93
CA THR A 35 13.09 4.92 -6.70
C THR A 35 13.53 4.07 -5.50
N LEU A 36 12.97 2.88 -5.32
CA LEU A 36 13.33 2.00 -4.20
C LEU A 36 14.79 1.54 -4.27
N GLN A 37 15.34 1.35 -5.47
CA GLN A 37 16.74 0.99 -5.67
C GLN A 37 17.73 2.07 -5.19
N LEU A 38 17.26 3.30 -5.00
CA LEU A 38 18.06 4.42 -4.49
C LEU A 38 17.87 4.66 -2.98
N LEU A 39 16.97 3.93 -2.33
CA LEU A 39 16.62 4.13 -0.93
C LEU A 39 17.22 3.07 -0.01
N SER A 40 17.82 3.51 1.08
CA SER A 40 18.16 2.63 2.21
C SER A 40 16.88 2.07 2.85
N ASP A 41 17.01 0.98 3.62
CA ASP A 41 15.89 0.35 4.35
C ASP A 41 15.03 1.35 5.14
N GLN A 42 15.67 2.25 5.90
CA GLN A 42 14.95 3.24 6.73
C GLN A 42 14.19 4.26 5.89
N ALA A 43 14.81 4.77 4.82
CA ALA A 43 14.18 5.73 3.92
C ALA A 43 13.06 5.09 3.10
N ALA A 44 13.25 3.85 2.64
CA ALA A 44 12.23 3.11 1.93
C ALA A 44 11.00 2.80 2.79
N LYS A 45 11.21 2.47 4.06
CA LYS A 45 10.11 2.30 5.03
C LYS A 45 9.30 3.59 5.20
N ALA A 46 9.95 4.71 5.43
CA ALA A 46 9.29 6.00 5.57
C ALA A 46 8.57 6.43 4.28
N TYR A 47 9.19 6.20 3.13
CA TYR A 47 8.63 6.52 1.83
C TYR A 47 7.36 5.70 1.51
N LEU A 48 7.34 4.39 1.82
CA LEU A 48 6.24 3.48 1.49
C LEU A 48 5.14 3.41 2.56
N ASN A 49 5.38 3.89 3.78
CA ASN A 49 4.45 3.74 4.90
C ASN A 49 3.00 4.15 4.57
N PRO A 50 2.74 5.29 3.88
CA PRO A 50 1.37 5.68 3.56
C PRO A 50 0.67 4.73 2.59
N ALA A 51 1.40 4.17 1.61
CA ALA A 51 0.83 3.19 0.69
C ALA A 51 0.52 1.87 1.41
N SER A 52 1.39 1.43 2.32
CA SER A 52 1.14 0.24 3.16
C SER A 52 -0.16 0.38 3.95
N ASN A 53 -0.36 1.54 4.58
CA ASN A 53 -1.58 1.84 5.33
C ASN A 53 -2.83 1.92 4.43
N GLY A 54 -2.71 2.56 3.26
CA GLY A 54 -3.79 2.63 2.28
C GLY A 54 -4.22 1.25 1.79
N PHE A 55 -3.28 0.42 1.36
CA PHE A 55 -3.60 -0.97 0.96
C PHE A 55 -4.18 -1.79 2.11
N GLY A 56 -3.68 -1.62 3.33
CA GLY A 56 -4.24 -2.29 4.50
C GLY A 56 -5.70 -1.91 4.76
N ALA A 57 -6.04 -0.62 4.64
CA ALA A 57 -7.40 -0.12 4.78
C ALA A 57 -8.33 -0.63 3.67
N ASP A 58 -7.87 -0.66 2.41
CA ASP A 58 -8.63 -1.16 1.27
C ASP A 58 -8.93 -2.66 1.40
N LEU A 59 -7.91 -3.45 1.67
CA LEU A 59 -8.05 -4.89 1.80
C LEU A 59 -9.09 -5.25 2.87
N ASN A 60 -9.12 -4.54 3.99
CA ASN A 60 -10.09 -4.73 5.08
C ASN A 60 -11.44 -4.03 4.85
N SER A 61 -11.76 -3.57 3.62
CA SER A 61 -12.99 -2.83 3.32
C SER A 61 -14.01 -3.64 2.53
N GLY A 62 -15.31 -3.27 2.67
CA GLY A 62 -16.39 -3.81 1.85
C GLY A 62 -16.73 -5.28 2.05
N TRP A 63 -16.34 -5.88 3.18
CA TRP A 63 -16.59 -7.31 3.43
C TRP A 63 -18.00 -7.62 3.91
N PHE A 64 -18.67 -6.66 4.51
CA PHE A 64 -20.03 -6.81 5.02
C PHE A 64 -20.97 -5.85 4.30
N SER A 65 -22.11 -6.34 3.84
CA SER A 65 -23.18 -5.52 3.28
C SER A 65 -24.55 -5.88 3.84
N ARG A 66 -24.68 -7.10 4.34
CA ARG A 66 -25.85 -7.61 5.07
C ARG A 66 -25.48 -8.91 5.78
N ALA A 67 -26.23 -9.24 6.82
CA ALA A 67 -26.14 -10.52 7.51
C ALA A 67 -26.57 -11.70 6.62
N PRO A 68 -25.97 -12.88 6.76
CA PRO A 68 -26.52 -14.13 6.28
C PRO A 68 -27.94 -14.33 6.83
N LYS A 69 -28.82 -15.00 6.08
CA LYS A 69 -30.16 -15.33 6.59
C LYS A 69 -30.06 -16.28 7.79
N PRO A 70 -30.81 -16.02 8.90
CA PRO A 70 -30.75 -16.86 10.10
C PRO A 70 -31.59 -18.14 9.92
N VAL A 71 -31.31 -18.94 8.90
CA VAL A 71 -32.01 -20.19 8.59
C VAL A 71 -31.06 -21.38 8.63
N LYS A 72 -31.58 -22.57 8.94
CA LYS A 72 -30.76 -23.78 9.02
C LYS A 72 -30.25 -24.24 7.67
N LEU A 73 -31.06 -24.10 6.62
CA LEU A 73 -30.69 -24.42 5.26
C LEU A 73 -31.34 -23.40 4.31
N GLY A 74 -30.53 -22.77 3.49
CA GLY A 74 -30.96 -21.86 2.45
C GLY A 74 -29.89 -21.74 1.38
N LEU A 75 -30.30 -21.61 0.12
CA LEU A 75 -29.40 -21.28 -0.97
C LEU A 75 -29.38 -19.77 -1.15
N ASP A 76 -28.23 -19.16 -1.03
CA ASP A 76 -27.98 -17.73 -1.28
C ASP A 76 -26.65 -17.63 -2.03
N VAL A 77 -26.74 -17.37 -3.32
CA VAL A 77 -25.55 -17.19 -4.18
C VAL A 77 -25.52 -15.74 -4.61
N GLN A 78 -24.42 -15.07 -4.34
CA GLN A 78 -24.23 -13.68 -4.75
C GLN A 78 -22.92 -13.60 -5.54
N PHE A 79 -23.01 -12.96 -6.69
CA PHE A 79 -21.85 -12.71 -7.52
C PHE A 79 -21.83 -11.24 -7.96
N GLY A 80 -20.66 -10.60 -7.94
CA GLY A 80 -20.53 -9.21 -8.33
C GLY A 80 -19.14 -8.66 -8.20
N ILE A 81 -19.06 -7.35 -8.05
CA ILE A 81 -17.82 -6.60 -7.92
C ILE A 81 -17.91 -5.71 -6.69
N VAL A 82 -16.82 -5.64 -5.96
CA VAL A 82 -16.63 -4.65 -4.89
C VAL A 82 -15.50 -3.70 -5.29
N ALA A 83 -15.73 -2.41 -5.09
CA ALA A 83 -14.73 -1.35 -5.21
C ALA A 83 -14.46 -0.77 -3.83
N MET A 84 -13.21 -0.46 -3.54
CA MET A 84 -12.75 0.12 -2.28
C MET A 84 -11.83 1.29 -2.57
N GLY A 85 -11.73 2.22 -1.62
CA GLY A 85 -10.80 3.31 -1.71
C GLY A 85 -10.41 3.82 -0.33
N ALA A 86 -9.12 3.76 -0.04
CA ALA A 86 -8.55 4.29 1.19
C ALA A 86 -8.18 5.76 1.03
N PHE A 87 -8.60 6.59 1.97
CA PHE A 87 -8.18 7.99 2.02
C PHE A 87 -6.73 8.10 2.47
N LEU A 88 -5.98 8.93 1.78
CA LEU A 88 -4.56 9.18 2.05
C LEU A 88 -4.45 10.57 2.73
N PRO A 89 -4.16 10.62 4.05
CA PRO A 89 -4.06 11.87 4.78
C PRO A 89 -2.93 12.77 4.28
N GLU A 90 -3.17 14.09 4.28
CA GLU A 90 -2.21 15.10 3.80
C GLU A 90 -0.88 15.08 4.58
N ASP A 91 -0.94 14.83 5.89
CA ASP A 91 0.23 14.78 6.79
C ASP A 91 1.20 13.65 6.45
N ASN A 92 0.75 12.67 5.64
CA ASN A 92 1.55 11.53 5.22
C ASN A 92 2.22 11.74 3.85
N LYS A 93 2.08 12.93 3.26
CA LYS A 93 2.69 13.26 1.97
C LYS A 93 4.19 13.51 2.04
N THR A 94 4.71 13.83 3.22
CA THR A 94 6.15 14.05 3.44
C THR A 94 6.65 13.23 4.62
N PHE A 95 7.94 12.96 4.64
CA PHE A 95 8.60 12.34 5.77
C PHE A 95 9.89 13.07 6.14
N SER A 96 10.33 12.89 7.38
CA SER A 96 11.60 13.39 7.88
C SER A 96 12.13 12.42 8.93
N ILE A 97 13.27 11.81 8.67
CA ILE A 97 13.89 10.82 9.55
C ILE A 97 15.39 11.04 9.69
N ASN A 98 15.97 10.70 10.82
CA ASN A 98 17.41 10.51 10.93
C ASN A 98 17.75 9.09 10.47
N GLY A 99 18.76 8.98 9.62
CA GLY A 99 19.18 7.71 9.04
C GLY A 99 20.63 7.72 8.61
N ASN A 100 21.13 6.56 8.25
CA ASN A 100 22.46 6.41 7.69
C ASN A 100 22.38 6.56 6.16
N PHE A 101 23.32 7.33 5.62
CA PHE A 101 23.44 7.57 4.20
C PHE A 101 24.89 7.46 3.76
N ARG A 102 25.13 6.80 2.63
CA ARG A 102 26.45 6.71 2.00
C ARG A 102 26.45 7.56 0.74
N PHE A 103 27.35 8.53 0.71
CA PHE A 103 27.46 9.45 -0.42
C PHE A 103 28.17 8.78 -1.61
N THR A 104 27.73 9.14 -2.82
CA THR A 104 28.43 8.76 -4.05
C THR A 104 29.69 9.61 -4.23
N PRO A 105 30.64 9.19 -5.10
CA PRO A 105 31.82 10.00 -5.42
C PRO A 105 31.47 11.40 -5.94
N GLU A 106 30.41 11.53 -6.73
CA GLU A 106 29.94 12.81 -7.29
C GLU A 106 29.42 13.72 -6.18
N GLN A 107 28.60 13.17 -5.26
CA GLN A 107 28.09 13.90 -4.09
C GLN A 107 29.24 14.33 -3.17
N ALA A 108 30.18 13.44 -2.89
CA ALA A 108 31.35 13.73 -2.08
C ALA A 108 32.27 14.79 -2.74
N ALA A 109 32.39 14.78 -4.06
CA ALA A 109 33.14 15.80 -4.80
C ALA A 109 32.50 17.18 -4.67
N LEU A 110 31.15 17.28 -4.75
CA LEU A 110 30.42 18.52 -4.51
C LEU A 110 30.63 19.04 -3.07
N MET A 111 30.55 18.14 -2.09
CA MET A 111 30.74 18.47 -0.67
C MET A 111 32.16 19.00 -0.37
N THR A 112 33.17 18.52 -1.09
CA THR A 112 34.58 18.83 -0.88
C THR A 112 35.17 19.85 -1.87
N GLN A 113 34.34 20.45 -2.71
CA GLN A 113 34.79 21.40 -3.75
C GLN A 113 35.57 22.60 -3.17
N SER A 114 35.15 23.12 -2.01
CA SER A 114 35.84 24.18 -1.29
C SER A 114 37.25 23.76 -0.81
N VAL A 115 37.45 22.48 -0.55
CA VAL A 115 38.72 21.89 -0.12
C VAL A 115 39.72 21.88 -1.28
N ALA A 116 39.27 21.51 -2.48
CA ALA A 116 40.10 21.51 -3.67
C ALA A 116 40.72 22.90 -3.90
N ASN A 117 39.91 23.94 -3.73
CA ASN A 117 40.34 25.34 -3.94
C ASN A 117 41.38 25.80 -2.90
N ARG A 118 41.39 25.25 -1.70
CA ARG A 118 42.21 25.66 -0.59
C ARG A 118 43.44 24.75 -0.35
N TYR A 119 43.31 23.44 -0.52
CA TYR A 119 44.29 22.44 -0.15
C TYR A 119 44.75 21.60 -1.33
N GLY A 120 44.21 21.80 -2.52
CA GLY A 120 44.56 21.06 -3.74
C GLY A 120 43.72 19.80 -3.98
N GLN A 121 43.89 19.23 -5.17
CA GLN A 121 43.12 18.08 -5.68
C GLN A 121 43.38 16.79 -4.89
N ASP A 122 44.65 16.58 -4.43
CA ASP A 122 44.99 15.38 -3.65
C ASP A 122 44.25 15.33 -2.31
N ALA A 123 44.12 16.49 -1.66
CA ALA A 123 43.37 16.60 -0.42
C ALA A 123 41.88 16.32 -0.68
N GLN A 124 41.32 16.87 -1.76
CA GLN A 124 39.93 16.60 -2.15
C GLN A 124 39.71 15.11 -2.40
N GLN A 125 40.55 14.46 -3.19
CA GLN A 125 40.40 13.04 -3.53
C GLN A 125 40.50 12.14 -2.28
N ASN A 126 41.40 12.46 -1.36
CA ASN A 126 41.49 11.75 -0.08
C ASN A 126 40.19 11.87 0.74
N LEU A 127 39.60 13.07 0.82
CA LEU A 127 38.34 13.28 1.51
C LEU A 127 37.15 12.61 0.81
N ILE A 128 37.13 12.63 -0.52
CA ILE A 128 36.15 11.87 -1.30
C ILE A 128 36.18 10.39 -0.90
N ASN A 129 37.36 9.78 -0.90
CA ASN A 129 37.53 8.38 -0.51
C ASN A 129 37.07 8.11 0.92
N GLN A 130 37.33 9.02 1.85
CA GLN A 130 36.86 8.89 3.24
C GLN A 130 35.34 9.03 3.37
N ILE A 131 34.74 9.93 2.61
CA ILE A 131 33.28 10.16 2.62
C ILE A 131 32.55 8.96 2.00
N THR A 132 33.07 8.42 0.89
CA THR A 132 32.44 7.30 0.18
C THR A 132 32.67 5.94 0.85
N SER A 133 33.63 5.83 1.76
CA SER A 133 33.98 4.55 2.44
C SER A 133 33.13 4.25 3.67
N ARG A 134 32.31 5.19 4.19
CA ARG A 134 31.55 5.03 5.42
C ARG A 134 30.16 5.68 5.33
N ASP A 135 29.26 5.25 6.20
CA ASP A 135 27.97 5.86 6.35
C ASP A 135 28.02 7.05 7.31
N PHE A 136 27.18 8.05 7.03
CA PHE A 136 26.99 9.23 7.88
C PHE A 136 25.59 9.27 8.40
N ASN A 137 25.40 9.68 9.67
CA ASN A 137 24.10 10.02 10.19
C ASN A 137 23.65 11.36 9.58
N VAL A 138 22.51 11.35 8.95
CA VAL A 138 21.96 12.48 8.21
C VAL A 138 20.47 12.62 8.49
N LEU A 139 19.91 13.80 8.25
CA LEU A 139 18.46 13.97 8.19
C LEU A 139 18.01 13.74 6.73
N ILE A 140 17.20 12.72 6.53
CA ILE A 140 16.57 12.41 5.24
C ILE A 140 15.14 12.92 5.29
N SER A 141 14.76 13.78 4.36
CA SER A 141 13.41 14.33 4.28
C SER A 141 12.96 14.47 2.85
N GLY A 142 11.66 14.44 2.62
CA GLY A 142 11.11 14.60 1.26
C GLY A 142 9.70 14.06 1.12
N PRO A 143 9.21 13.97 -0.12
CA PRO A 143 7.91 13.40 -0.42
C PRO A 143 7.92 11.89 -0.13
N THR A 144 6.80 11.39 0.36
CA THR A 144 6.50 9.95 0.38
C THR A 144 6.04 9.49 -1.00
N VAL A 145 5.73 8.21 -1.17
CA VAL A 145 5.19 7.66 -2.42
C VAL A 145 3.90 8.36 -2.88
N ILE A 146 3.11 8.92 -1.96
CA ILE A 146 1.89 9.70 -2.22
C ILE A 146 2.13 11.23 -2.19
N GLY A 147 3.35 11.66 -1.96
CA GLY A 147 3.73 13.07 -1.92
C GLY A 147 3.81 13.71 -3.30
N SER A 148 4.27 14.95 -3.34
CA SER A 148 4.39 15.72 -4.59
C SER A 148 5.42 15.13 -5.54
N ASN A 149 5.11 15.11 -6.83
CA ASN A 149 6.05 14.76 -7.89
C ASN A 149 6.97 15.94 -8.30
N ASN A 150 6.72 17.14 -7.77
CA ASN A 150 7.53 18.35 -7.98
C ASN A 150 8.54 18.58 -6.85
N GLU A 151 8.48 17.82 -5.79
CA GLU A 151 9.42 17.85 -4.68
C GLU A 151 10.35 16.65 -4.71
N TYR A 152 11.57 16.83 -4.22
CA TYR A 152 12.59 15.79 -4.21
C TYR A 152 12.97 15.42 -2.79
N MET A 153 13.46 14.20 -2.63
CA MET A 153 14.11 13.82 -1.38
C MET A 153 15.39 14.64 -1.19
N LYS A 154 15.66 15.00 0.07
CA LYS A 154 16.82 15.78 0.49
C LYS A 154 17.55 15.05 1.59
N VAL A 155 18.86 15.05 1.49
CA VAL A 155 19.76 14.53 2.50
C VAL A 155 20.52 15.70 3.12
N ASN A 156 20.24 15.98 4.38
CA ASN A 156 20.90 17.04 5.14
C ASN A 156 22.11 16.44 5.89
N PHE A 157 23.28 16.72 5.39
CA PHE A 157 24.53 16.39 6.03
C PHE A 157 24.89 17.45 7.05
N TYR A 158 25.15 17.03 8.30
CA TYR A 158 25.41 17.98 9.42
C TYR A 158 26.80 18.57 9.44
N GLY A 159 27.66 18.18 8.49
CA GLY A 159 29.08 18.51 8.49
C GLY A 159 29.90 17.54 9.35
N THR A 160 31.18 17.46 9.06
CA THR A 160 32.12 16.62 9.81
C THR A 160 33.54 17.11 9.65
N THR A 161 34.39 16.79 10.62
CA THR A 161 35.85 17.00 10.50
C THR A 161 36.50 15.71 10.04
N LEU A 162 37.30 15.78 8.98
CA LEU A 162 38.06 14.68 8.41
C LEU A 162 39.56 14.98 8.47
N SER A 163 40.34 13.96 8.70
CA SER A 163 41.80 14.10 8.73
C SER A 163 42.42 13.88 7.36
N TYR A 164 43.34 14.75 6.97
CA TYR A 164 44.17 14.64 5.76
C TYR A 164 45.64 14.72 6.09
N GLN A 165 46.41 13.80 5.55
CA GLN A 165 47.87 13.82 5.67
C GLN A 165 48.48 13.96 4.26
N ALA A 166 49.12 15.11 4.02
CA ALA A 166 49.65 15.45 2.70
C ALA A 166 50.86 14.55 2.30
N GLN A 167 51.70 14.18 3.27
CA GLN A 167 52.85 13.29 3.05
C GLN A 167 53.08 12.38 4.26
N ALA A 168 53.60 11.19 4.04
CA ALA A 168 53.94 10.28 5.12
C ALA A 168 54.96 10.92 6.06
N GLY A 169 54.67 10.93 7.37
CA GLY A 169 55.50 11.56 8.40
C GLY A 169 55.16 13.02 8.73
N GLN A 170 54.28 13.69 7.97
CA GLN A 170 53.75 14.98 8.36
C GLN A 170 52.53 14.84 9.29
N PRO A 171 52.29 15.81 10.21
CA PRO A 171 51.11 15.78 11.03
C PRO A 171 49.84 15.87 10.15
N ALA A 172 48.82 15.08 10.50
CA ALA A 172 47.53 15.15 9.84
C ALA A 172 46.87 16.50 10.10
N GLN A 173 46.28 17.08 9.07
CA GLN A 173 45.50 18.30 9.16
C GLN A 173 44.04 17.93 9.27
N GLU A 174 43.32 18.57 10.18
CA GLU A 174 41.88 18.44 10.28
C GLU A 174 41.20 19.42 9.32
N ILE A 175 40.35 18.88 8.43
CA ILE A 175 39.59 19.66 7.46
C ILE A 175 38.12 19.49 7.78
N TYR A 176 37.44 20.61 8.04
CA TYR A 176 36.00 20.60 8.23
C TYR A 176 35.27 20.61 6.88
N VAL A 177 34.45 19.58 6.65
CA VAL A 177 33.50 19.53 5.56
C VAL A 177 32.18 20.11 6.08
N PRO A 178 31.69 21.23 5.52
CA PRO A 178 30.54 21.93 6.07
C PRO A 178 29.23 21.15 5.89
N ALA A 179 28.24 21.51 6.71
CA ALA A 179 26.88 21.03 6.56
C ALA A 179 26.32 21.42 5.18
N GLN A 180 25.61 20.52 4.54
CA GLN A 180 25.01 20.73 3.22
C GLN A 180 23.71 19.98 3.06
N GLU A 181 22.81 20.54 2.27
CA GLU A 181 21.59 19.87 1.77
C GLU A 181 21.86 19.36 0.36
N ILE A 182 21.69 18.06 0.17
CA ILE A 182 21.92 17.39 -1.10
C ILE A 182 20.59 16.87 -1.63
N PRO A 183 20.06 17.42 -2.73
CA PRO A 183 18.83 16.94 -3.34
C PRO A 183 19.07 15.63 -4.09
N ILE A 184 18.20 14.64 -3.89
CA ILE A 184 18.14 13.40 -4.67
C ILE A 184 16.94 13.54 -5.62
N GLN A 185 17.21 14.04 -6.81
CA GLN A 185 16.17 14.44 -7.78
C GLN A 185 15.37 13.27 -8.35
N GLU A 186 15.90 12.06 -8.26
CA GLU A 186 15.28 10.83 -8.74
C GLU A 186 14.15 10.35 -7.83
N ILE A 187 14.12 10.79 -6.56
CA ILE A 187 13.14 10.33 -5.56
C ILE A 187 12.07 11.39 -5.34
N LYS A 188 10.88 11.09 -5.85
CA LYS A 188 9.68 11.93 -5.84
C LYS A 188 8.46 11.13 -5.41
N GLY A 189 7.32 11.82 -5.21
CA GLY A 189 6.03 11.14 -5.10
C GLY A 189 5.63 10.48 -6.42
N VAL A 190 5.31 9.19 -6.38
CA VAL A 190 4.87 8.41 -7.56
C VAL A 190 3.35 8.48 -7.71
N LEU A 191 2.63 8.54 -6.60
CA LEU A 191 1.16 8.59 -6.53
C LEU A 191 0.67 10.02 -6.24
N ASP A 192 1.30 11.03 -6.86
CA ASP A 192 0.94 12.43 -6.66
C ASP A 192 -0.52 12.71 -7.06
N ASN A 193 -1.18 13.55 -6.26
CA ASN A 193 -2.56 13.99 -6.44
C ASN A 193 -3.63 12.88 -6.40
N ILE A 194 -3.34 11.72 -5.81
CA ILE A 194 -4.34 10.70 -5.55
C ILE A 194 -4.92 10.89 -4.14
N PRO A 195 -6.15 11.41 -4.00
CA PRO A 195 -6.78 11.59 -2.70
C PRO A 195 -7.29 10.28 -2.11
N LEU A 196 -7.47 9.28 -2.95
CA LEU A 196 -8.05 7.99 -2.65
C LEU A 196 -7.26 6.91 -3.37
N LEU A 197 -6.71 5.94 -2.64
CA LEU A 197 -6.08 4.76 -3.24
C LEU A 197 -7.17 3.78 -3.68
N PRO A 198 -7.42 3.59 -5.00
CA PRO A 198 -8.52 2.74 -5.44
C PRO A 198 -8.09 1.28 -5.52
N PHE A 199 -9.00 0.39 -5.13
CA PHE A 199 -8.87 -1.04 -5.32
C PHE A 199 -10.23 -1.66 -5.65
N GLY A 200 -10.26 -2.83 -6.30
CA GLY A 200 -11.50 -3.52 -6.61
C GLY A 200 -11.29 -4.99 -6.95
N ALA A 201 -12.32 -5.81 -6.71
CA ALA A 201 -12.25 -7.23 -7.02
C ALA A 201 -13.63 -7.83 -7.34
N PRO A 202 -13.69 -8.85 -8.19
CA PRO A 202 -14.82 -9.75 -8.28
C PRO A 202 -15.04 -10.48 -6.97
N GLN A 203 -16.31 -10.66 -6.60
CA GLN A 203 -16.73 -11.30 -5.35
C GLN A 203 -17.78 -12.37 -5.62
N LEU A 204 -17.62 -13.53 -4.97
CA LEU A 204 -18.59 -14.61 -4.92
C LEU A 204 -18.91 -14.90 -3.46
N THR A 205 -20.20 -14.87 -3.09
CA THR A 205 -20.65 -15.25 -1.76
C THR A 205 -21.60 -16.44 -1.87
N LEU A 206 -21.39 -17.45 -1.04
CA LEU A 206 -22.16 -18.67 -0.95
C LEU A 206 -22.70 -18.85 0.46
N GLY A 207 -23.97 -19.03 0.61
CA GLY A 207 -24.68 -19.27 1.89
C GLY A 207 -26.10 -19.76 1.61
N THR A 208 -26.89 -20.13 2.57
CA THR A 208 -26.67 -20.08 4.02
C THR A 208 -26.77 -21.50 4.57
N LEU A 209 -25.81 -21.91 5.36
CA LEU A 209 -25.88 -23.14 6.13
C LEU A 209 -25.80 -22.80 7.63
N TYR A 210 -26.85 -23.04 8.38
CA TYR A 210 -26.96 -22.67 9.80
C TYR A 210 -26.55 -21.22 10.06
N GLY A 211 -27.11 -20.27 9.26
CA GLY A 211 -26.76 -18.86 9.39
C GLY A 211 -25.33 -18.51 8.98
N THR A 212 -24.61 -19.41 8.31
CA THR A 212 -23.22 -19.19 7.90
C THR A 212 -23.13 -18.99 6.40
N GLN A 213 -22.31 -18.03 5.98
CA GLN A 213 -21.93 -17.82 4.58
C GLN A 213 -20.42 -17.66 4.43
N VAL A 214 -19.92 -17.98 3.26
CA VAL A 214 -18.53 -17.77 2.87
C VAL A 214 -18.46 -16.84 1.66
N THR A 215 -17.42 -16.00 1.63
CA THR A 215 -17.19 -15.04 0.56
C THR A 215 -15.78 -15.19 0.03
N PHE A 216 -15.67 -15.19 -1.29
CA PHE A 216 -14.39 -15.22 -2.00
C PHE A 216 -14.25 -13.96 -2.84
N ARG A 217 -13.05 -13.39 -2.83
CA ARG A 217 -12.62 -12.34 -3.77
C ARG A 217 -11.38 -12.86 -4.51
N TYR A 218 -11.34 -12.67 -5.81
CA TYR A 218 -10.22 -13.19 -6.59
C TYR A 218 -9.96 -12.37 -7.84
N LEU A 219 -8.70 -11.95 -7.99
CA LEU A 219 -8.15 -11.47 -9.25
C LEU A 219 -7.03 -12.42 -9.65
N PRO A 220 -7.13 -13.01 -10.84
CA PRO A 220 -6.07 -13.88 -11.35
C PRO A 220 -4.80 -13.05 -11.61
N PRO A 221 -3.62 -13.71 -11.63
CA PRO A 221 -2.38 -13.05 -11.99
C PRO A 221 -2.53 -12.32 -13.33
N THR A 222 -2.52 -10.99 -13.25
CA THR A 222 -2.72 -10.09 -14.39
C THR A 222 -1.51 -9.17 -14.47
N GLU A 223 -0.96 -9.03 -15.64
CA GLU A 223 0.14 -8.08 -15.88
C GLU A 223 -0.40 -6.66 -15.82
N ILE A 224 0.05 -5.89 -14.82
CA ILE A 224 -0.35 -4.49 -14.65
C ILE A 224 0.51 -3.60 -15.54
N SER A 225 1.82 -3.88 -15.58
CA SER A 225 2.79 -3.26 -16.49
C SER A 225 4.00 -4.18 -16.64
N ALA A 226 4.82 -3.97 -17.68
CA ALA A 226 6.04 -4.74 -17.91
C ALA A 226 7.00 -4.67 -16.70
N ASP A 227 7.01 -3.56 -15.99
CA ASP A 227 7.96 -3.29 -14.90
C ASP A 227 7.49 -3.75 -13.53
N LEU A 228 6.17 -3.73 -13.26
CA LEU A 228 5.59 -4.27 -12.01
C LEU A 228 5.36 -5.79 -12.09
N GLY A 229 5.31 -6.33 -13.29
CA GLY A 229 5.02 -7.72 -13.50
C GLY A 229 3.56 -8.09 -13.20
N LYS A 230 3.34 -9.35 -12.81
CA LYS A 230 1.99 -9.87 -12.54
C LYS A 230 1.57 -9.58 -11.12
N SER A 231 0.36 -9.06 -10.97
CA SER A 231 -0.29 -8.87 -9.68
C SER A 231 -1.44 -9.83 -9.52
N ASP A 232 -1.61 -10.37 -8.33
CA ASP A 232 -2.70 -11.27 -7.97
C ASP A 232 -3.31 -10.88 -6.63
N TYR A 233 -4.60 -11.16 -6.49
CA TYR A 233 -5.33 -10.94 -5.26
C TYR A 233 -6.24 -12.12 -4.93
N PHE A 234 -6.22 -12.51 -3.67
CA PHE A 234 -7.13 -13.49 -3.10
C PHE A 234 -7.62 -13.03 -1.74
N GLY A 235 -8.94 -13.11 -1.54
CA GLY A 235 -9.59 -12.86 -0.26
C GLY A 235 -10.61 -13.95 0.08
N PHE A 236 -10.69 -14.27 1.34
CA PHE A 236 -11.65 -15.21 1.91
C PHE A 236 -12.33 -14.59 3.12
N GLY A 237 -13.64 -14.80 3.24
CA GLY A 237 -14.43 -14.37 4.37
C GLY A 237 -15.41 -15.44 4.82
N ILE A 238 -15.62 -15.52 6.14
CA ILE A 238 -16.68 -16.32 6.75
C ILE A 238 -17.49 -15.45 7.69
N GLN A 239 -18.81 -15.56 7.61
CA GLN A 239 -19.76 -14.80 8.42
C GLN A 239 -20.81 -15.75 9.01
N HIS A 240 -21.18 -15.51 10.27
CA HIS A 240 -22.19 -16.31 10.96
C HIS A 240 -23.20 -15.43 11.66
N ASN A 241 -24.48 -15.53 11.29
CA ASN A 241 -25.58 -14.84 11.93
C ASN A 241 -26.03 -15.61 13.18
N ILE A 242 -25.82 -15.03 14.35
CA ILE A 242 -26.20 -15.65 15.63
C ILE A 242 -27.72 -15.75 15.82
N GLY A 243 -28.52 -15.03 15.02
CA GLY A 243 -29.96 -15.11 15.00
C GLY A 243 -30.52 -16.48 14.65
N VAL A 244 -29.72 -17.40 14.08
CA VAL A 244 -30.10 -18.79 13.86
C VAL A 244 -30.33 -19.55 15.17
N TRP A 245 -29.67 -19.12 16.26
CA TRP A 245 -29.72 -19.72 17.58
C TRP A 245 -30.54 -18.89 18.56
N ILE A 246 -30.42 -17.56 18.46
CA ILE A 246 -31.01 -16.59 19.39
C ILE A 246 -31.80 -15.58 18.58
N PRO A 247 -33.16 -15.58 18.65
CA PRO A 247 -33.98 -14.61 17.93
C PRO A 247 -33.72 -13.20 18.47
N LEU A 248 -33.24 -12.32 17.61
CA LEU A 248 -32.92 -10.93 17.93
C LEU A 248 -33.79 -9.98 17.08
N PRO A 249 -34.04 -8.74 17.54
CA PRO A 249 -34.80 -7.76 16.77
C PRO A 249 -34.08 -7.22 15.53
N LEU A 250 -32.79 -7.51 15.41
CA LEU A 250 -31.92 -7.21 14.28
C LEU A 250 -30.96 -8.38 14.05
N ASP A 251 -30.40 -8.47 12.85
CA ASP A 251 -29.44 -9.50 12.52
C ASP A 251 -28.07 -9.11 13.07
N VAL A 252 -27.48 -9.97 13.91
CA VAL A 252 -26.13 -9.83 14.45
C VAL A 252 -25.25 -10.90 13.88
N THR A 253 -24.11 -10.53 13.34
CA THR A 253 -23.20 -11.40 12.60
C THR A 253 -21.79 -11.28 13.16
N LEU A 254 -21.15 -12.43 13.38
CA LEU A 254 -19.72 -12.52 13.58
C LEU A 254 -19.04 -12.76 12.23
N GLY A 255 -17.94 -12.09 11.98
CA GLY A 255 -17.21 -12.19 10.72
C GLY A 255 -15.70 -12.31 10.93
N TYR A 256 -15.06 -13.10 10.07
CA TYR A 256 -13.61 -13.15 9.89
C TYR A 256 -13.29 -13.09 8.41
N PHE A 257 -12.31 -12.25 8.06
CA PHE A 257 -11.88 -12.02 6.69
C PHE A 257 -10.37 -12.00 6.62
N THR A 258 -9.81 -12.63 5.60
CA THR A 258 -8.36 -12.66 5.35
C THR A 258 -8.09 -12.48 3.87
N GLN A 259 -7.05 -11.74 3.54
CA GLN A 259 -6.70 -11.43 2.17
C GLN A 259 -5.20 -11.23 1.97
N ARG A 260 -4.80 -11.43 0.72
CA ARG A 260 -3.46 -11.14 0.25
C ARG A 260 -3.49 -10.51 -1.13
N LEU A 261 -2.67 -9.52 -1.31
CA LEU A 261 -2.39 -8.85 -2.57
C LEU A 261 -0.91 -8.98 -2.87
N LYS A 262 -0.58 -9.37 -4.08
CA LYS A 262 0.78 -9.29 -4.61
C LYS A 262 0.83 -8.25 -5.72
N VAL A 263 1.87 -7.42 -5.74
CA VAL A 263 2.17 -6.48 -6.81
C VAL A 263 3.59 -6.74 -7.29
N GLY A 264 3.70 -7.42 -8.42
CA GLY A 264 4.98 -7.86 -8.96
C GLY A 264 5.73 -8.81 -8.02
N SER A 265 7.04 -8.69 -8.02
CA SER A 265 7.95 -9.36 -7.06
C SER A 265 8.22 -8.51 -5.82
N THR A 266 7.93 -7.20 -5.88
CA THR A 266 8.39 -6.19 -4.92
C THR A 266 7.48 -6.07 -3.70
N LEU A 267 6.15 -6.12 -3.85
CA LEU A 267 5.21 -5.86 -2.77
C LEU A 267 4.27 -7.04 -2.54
N LYS A 268 4.09 -7.41 -1.26
CA LYS A 268 3.10 -8.41 -0.83
C LYS A 268 2.37 -7.87 0.40
N SER A 269 1.09 -7.52 0.24
CA SER A 269 0.25 -7.09 1.35
C SER A 269 -0.63 -8.24 1.83
N ARG A 270 -0.79 -8.32 3.15
CA ARG A 270 -1.74 -9.19 3.83
C ARG A 270 -2.57 -8.37 4.78
N ALA A 271 -3.83 -8.76 4.94
CA ALA A 271 -4.71 -8.11 5.90
C ALA A 271 -5.70 -9.13 6.46
N ASP A 272 -6.00 -8.97 7.73
CA ASP A 272 -6.98 -9.78 8.45
C ASP A 272 -7.92 -8.86 9.23
N GLU A 273 -9.19 -9.23 9.26
CA GLU A 273 -10.23 -8.50 9.96
C GLU A 273 -11.19 -9.49 10.64
N TYR A 274 -11.59 -9.18 11.85
CA TYR A 274 -12.64 -9.90 12.56
C TYR A 274 -13.47 -8.93 13.39
N GLY A 275 -14.78 -9.19 13.46
CA GLY A 275 -15.66 -8.27 14.15
C GLY A 275 -17.08 -8.73 14.28
N ILE A 276 -17.87 -7.80 14.80
CA ILE A 276 -19.31 -7.94 15.02
C ILE A 276 -20.01 -6.91 14.13
N PHE A 277 -20.99 -7.39 13.39
CA PHE A 277 -21.80 -6.57 12.49
C PHE A 277 -23.27 -6.68 12.86
N ALA A 278 -24.00 -5.60 12.67
CA ALA A 278 -25.43 -5.54 12.86
C ALA A 278 -26.09 -4.99 11.60
N SER A 279 -27.22 -5.58 11.20
CA SER A 279 -28.01 -5.08 10.08
C SER A 279 -29.51 -5.31 10.31
N LYS A 280 -30.34 -4.52 9.64
CA LYS A 280 -31.79 -4.75 9.62
C LYS A 280 -32.36 -4.40 8.24
N THR A 281 -33.03 -5.37 7.65
CA THR A 281 -33.66 -5.20 6.34
C THR A 281 -35.09 -4.69 6.49
N PHE A 282 -35.40 -3.63 5.73
CA PHE A 282 -36.75 -3.03 5.64
C PHE A 282 -37.24 -3.12 4.20
N GLY A 283 -38.53 -3.43 4.04
CA GLY A 283 -39.19 -3.50 2.75
C GLY A 283 -39.45 -4.92 2.25
N PRO A 284 -40.22 -5.07 1.16
CA PRO A 284 -40.55 -6.36 0.54
C PRO A 284 -39.31 -6.93 -0.18
N GLY A 285 -39.30 -8.26 -0.42
CA GLY A 285 -38.13 -8.97 -0.98
C GLY A 285 -37.62 -8.49 -2.34
N ILE A 286 -38.46 -7.82 -3.13
CA ILE A 286 -38.09 -7.25 -4.44
C ILE A 286 -37.48 -5.85 -4.35
N PHE A 287 -37.83 -5.12 -3.27
CA PHE A 287 -37.24 -3.82 -2.95
C PHE A 287 -36.99 -3.76 -1.46
N SER A 288 -35.76 -3.62 -1.06
CA SER A 288 -35.44 -3.49 0.36
C SER A 288 -34.23 -2.59 0.59
N VAL A 289 -34.21 -2.00 1.78
CA VAL A 289 -33.14 -1.16 2.29
C VAL A 289 -32.61 -1.80 3.55
N THR A 290 -31.28 -1.98 3.62
CA THR A 290 -30.60 -2.63 4.74
C THR A 290 -29.51 -1.72 5.27
N PRO A 291 -29.77 -0.84 6.26
CA PRO A 291 -28.72 -0.19 7.02
C PRO A 291 -27.92 -1.23 7.80
N TYR A 292 -26.63 -1.00 7.89
CA TYR A 292 -25.71 -1.85 8.65
C TYR A 292 -24.58 -1.06 9.31
N ALA A 293 -24.04 -1.63 10.37
CA ALA A 293 -22.86 -1.13 11.03
C ALA A 293 -22.01 -2.30 11.54
N GLY A 294 -20.72 -2.06 11.74
CA GLY A 294 -19.77 -3.06 12.24
C GLY A 294 -18.67 -2.44 13.08
N LEU A 295 -18.31 -3.15 14.14
CA LEU A 295 -17.11 -2.88 14.93
C LEU A 295 -16.13 -4.02 14.71
N THR A 296 -14.93 -3.70 14.23
CA THR A 296 -13.94 -4.70 13.86
C THR A 296 -12.58 -4.38 14.44
N LEU A 297 -11.83 -5.44 14.68
CA LEU A 297 -10.38 -5.39 14.89
C LEU A 297 -9.71 -5.86 13.61
N GLN A 298 -8.61 -5.24 13.26
CA GLN A 298 -7.92 -5.51 12.00
C GLN A 298 -6.42 -5.39 12.16
N ASN A 299 -5.72 -6.07 11.29
CA ASN A 299 -4.29 -5.89 11.09
C ASN A 299 -3.97 -5.91 9.59
N SER A 300 -2.84 -5.36 9.24
CA SER A 300 -2.27 -5.53 7.90
C SER A 300 -0.76 -5.46 7.95
N THR A 301 -0.12 -6.11 7.00
CA THR A 301 1.33 -6.08 6.80
C THR A 301 1.63 -5.95 5.32
N MET A 302 2.74 -5.29 5.00
CA MET A 302 3.29 -5.23 3.66
C MET A 302 4.75 -5.67 3.69
N ASP A 303 5.03 -6.82 3.07
CA ASP A 303 6.40 -7.27 2.80
C ASP A 303 6.90 -6.56 1.55
N VAL A 304 8.03 -5.91 1.66
CA VAL A 304 8.73 -5.19 0.57
C VAL A 304 10.05 -5.88 0.31
N SER A 305 10.36 -6.14 -0.97
CA SER A 305 11.61 -6.82 -1.36
C SER A 305 12.08 -6.25 -2.70
N TYR A 306 13.30 -5.73 -2.74
CA TYR A 306 13.91 -5.16 -3.94
C TYR A 306 15.44 -5.22 -3.86
N ASP A 307 16.10 -5.05 -5.00
CA ASP A 307 17.56 -4.96 -5.04
C ASP A 307 17.98 -3.48 -5.05
N TYR A 308 18.74 -3.09 -4.04
CA TYR A 308 19.35 -1.78 -3.90
C TYR A 308 20.69 -1.74 -4.63
N LEU A 309 20.88 -0.79 -5.53
CA LEU A 309 22.11 -0.61 -6.26
C LEU A 309 23.08 0.25 -5.43
N TYR A 310 24.05 -0.42 -4.85
CA TYR A 310 25.07 0.20 -4.03
C TYR A 310 26.37 0.39 -4.82
N GLN A 311 26.87 1.62 -4.89
CA GLN A 311 28.17 1.88 -5.53
C GLN A 311 29.31 1.67 -4.52
N SER A 312 30.19 0.71 -4.81
CA SER A 312 31.42 0.48 -4.06
C SER A 312 32.62 0.49 -5.02
N GLN A 313 33.51 1.43 -4.81
CA GLN A 313 34.76 1.57 -5.62
C GLN A 313 34.49 1.67 -7.14
N GLY A 314 33.41 2.34 -7.55
CA GLY A 314 33.03 2.50 -8.95
C GLY A 314 32.36 1.28 -9.59
N VAL A 315 32.02 0.26 -8.79
CA VAL A 315 31.28 -0.92 -9.23
C VAL A 315 29.89 -0.91 -8.55
N GLU A 316 28.85 -1.09 -9.34
CA GLU A 316 27.50 -1.28 -8.81
C GLU A 316 27.36 -2.69 -8.23
N VAL A 317 27.10 -2.78 -6.93
CA VAL A 317 26.88 -4.02 -6.22
C VAL A 317 25.42 -4.09 -5.82
N PRO A 318 24.61 -4.99 -6.40
CA PRO A 318 23.23 -5.16 -5.97
C PRO A 318 23.19 -5.74 -4.54
N THR A 319 22.52 -5.03 -3.64
CA THR A 319 22.27 -5.48 -2.27
C THR A 319 20.78 -5.74 -2.11
N HIS A 320 20.43 -6.97 -1.78
CA HIS A 320 19.03 -7.33 -1.57
C HIS A 320 18.50 -6.73 -0.26
N ILE A 321 17.45 -5.92 -0.36
CA ILE A 321 16.74 -5.32 0.78
C ILE A 321 15.36 -5.97 0.88
N ALA A 322 15.05 -6.46 2.08
CA ALA A 322 13.74 -6.99 2.41
C ALA A 322 13.34 -6.52 3.81
N PHE A 323 12.12 -5.99 3.93
CA PHE A 323 11.53 -5.57 5.20
C PHE A 323 10.02 -5.68 5.19
N GLN A 324 9.43 -5.59 6.37
CA GLN A 324 7.99 -5.57 6.55
C GLN A 324 7.54 -4.22 7.13
N LEU A 325 6.42 -3.72 6.64
CA LEU A 325 5.66 -2.61 7.20
C LEU A 325 4.39 -3.16 7.85
N GLU A 326 4.08 -2.66 9.03
CA GLU A 326 2.84 -2.95 9.73
C GLU A 326 1.84 -1.82 9.48
N GLY A 327 0.58 -2.17 9.22
CA GLY A 327 -0.49 -1.18 9.07
C GLY A 327 -0.90 -0.60 10.42
N GLU A 328 -1.23 0.67 10.41
CA GLU A 328 -1.55 1.44 11.62
C GLU A 328 -3.03 1.33 12.05
N ASN A 329 -3.89 0.79 11.20
CA ASN A 329 -5.28 0.51 11.55
C ASN A 329 -5.37 -0.76 12.40
N SER A 330 -5.74 -0.62 13.68
CA SER A 330 -5.98 -1.75 14.59
C SER A 330 -7.47 -2.04 14.80
N GLY A 331 -8.34 -1.09 14.53
CA GLY A 331 -9.79 -1.20 14.61
C GLY A 331 -10.51 -0.21 13.72
N LYS A 332 -11.76 -0.49 13.39
CA LYS A 332 -12.62 0.42 12.62
C LYS A 332 -14.09 0.31 13.01
N LEU A 333 -14.81 1.39 12.77
CA LEU A 333 -16.27 1.45 12.74
C LEU A 333 -16.70 1.54 11.28
N ALA A 334 -17.41 0.53 10.79
CA ALA A 334 -18.05 0.54 9.47
C ALA A 334 -19.52 0.97 9.60
N ILE A 335 -19.98 1.87 8.72
CA ILE A 335 -21.38 2.29 8.62
C ILE A 335 -21.77 2.26 7.15
N GLY A 336 -22.86 1.58 6.82
CA GLY A 336 -23.26 1.42 5.43
C GLY A 336 -24.73 1.19 5.21
N LEU A 337 -25.08 1.17 3.92
CA LEU A 337 -26.43 0.97 3.42
C LEU A 337 -26.38 0.04 2.22
N ALA A 338 -27.24 -0.98 2.21
CA ALA A 338 -27.49 -1.81 1.04
C ALA A 338 -28.90 -1.59 0.51
N LEU A 339 -29.01 -1.50 -0.82
CA LEU A 339 -30.27 -1.34 -1.56
C LEU A 339 -30.44 -2.56 -2.46
N ARG A 340 -31.51 -3.30 -2.25
CA ARG A 340 -31.88 -4.42 -3.11
C ARG A 340 -32.99 -4.03 -4.07
N LEU A 341 -32.76 -4.28 -5.34
CA LEU A 341 -33.71 -4.10 -6.44
C LEU A 341 -33.85 -5.44 -7.15
N SER A 342 -34.83 -6.24 -6.77
CA SER A 342 -35.03 -7.61 -7.27
C SER A 342 -33.79 -8.49 -7.03
N VAL A 343 -33.05 -8.82 -8.08
CA VAL A 343 -31.82 -9.62 -8.04
C VAL A 343 -30.54 -8.77 -7.92
N ILE A 344 -30.64 -7.45 -8.02
CA ILE A 344 -29.51 -6.53 -7.93
C ILE A 344 -29.40 -6.01 -6.50
N ASN A 345 -28.23 -6.03 -5.94
CA ASN A 345 -27.91 -5.39 -4.67
C ASN A 345 -26.78 -4.39 -4.87
N LEU A 346 -27.01 -3.16 -4.45
CA LEU A 346 -26.04 -2.08 -4.38
C LEU A 346 -25.74 -1.82 -2.91
N ASN A 347 -24.50 -1.76 -2.53
CA ASN A 347 -24.12 -1.34 -1.18
C ASN A 347 -23.04 -0.28 -1.22
N PHE A 348 -23.04 0.53 -0.18
CA PHE A 348 -22.02 1.54 0.06
C PHE A 348 -21.75 1.61 1.57
N ASP A 349 -20.48 1.72 1.94
CA ASP A 349 -20.08 1.96 3.33
C ASP A 349 -18.90 2.93 3.45
N TYR A 350 -18.86 3.55 4.62
CA TYR A 350 -17.76 4.36 5.09
C TYR A 350 -17.14 3.70 6.32
N ASN A 351 -15.83 3.56 6.31
CA ASN A 351 -15.04 2.91 7.33
C ASN A 351 -14.21 3.96 8.07
N ILE A 352 -14.55 4.20 9.33
CA ILE A 352 -13.89 5.17 10.21
C ILE A 352 -12.75 4.45 10.92
N ALA A 353 -11.53 4.87 10.63
CA ALA A 353 -10.28 4.37 11.22
C ALA A 353 -9.20 5.44 11.12
N LYS A 354 -7.97 5.18 11.55
CA LYS A 354 -6.85 6.11 11.36
C LYS A 354 -6.64 6.41 9.87
N PHE A 355 -6.59 5.37 9.04
CA PHE A 355 -6.74 5.46 7.58
C PHE A 355 -8.16 5.03 7.24
N SER A 356 -9.02 6.01 7.04
CA SER A 356 -10.42 5.78 6.67
C SER A 356 -10.54 5.29 5.23
N SER A 357 -11.65 4.59 4.94
CA SER A 357 -11.91 4.09 3.58
C SER A 357 -13.39 4.11 3.25
N ILE A 358 -13.68 4.04 1.96
CA ILE A 358 -15.03 3.83 1.44
C ILE A 358 -15.07 2.53 0.67
N SER A 359 -16.23 1.91 0.62
CA SER A 359 -16.45 0.82 -0.32
C SER A 359 -17.82 0.86 -0.95
N GLY A 360 -17.94 0.24 -2.12
CA GLY A 360 -19.19 0.09 -2.83
C GLY A 360 -19.22 -1.23 -3.57
N GLY A 361 -20.38 -1.90 -3.55
CA GLY A 361 -20.55 -3.19 -4.22
C GLY A 361 -21.77 -3.20 -5.12
N LEU A 362 -21.62 -3.87 -6.25
CA LEU A 362 -22.71 -4.25 -7.14
C LEU A 362 -22.74 -5.77 -7.23
N THR A 363 -23.78 -6.40 -6.66
CA THR A 363 -23.91 -7.85 -6.63
C THR A 363 -25.27 -8.31 -7.17
N PHE A 364 -25.26 -9.47 -7.79
CA PHE A 364 -26.46 -10.18 -8.24
C PHE A 364 -26.75 -11.33 -7.29
N LEU A 365 -28.00 -11.44 -6.85
CA LEU A 365 -28.48 -12.44 -5.90
C LEU A 365 -29.33 -13.50 -6.63
N PHE A 366 -29.04 -14.77 -6.37
CA PHE A 366 -29.71 -15.93 -6.96
C PHE A 366 -30.23 -16.89 -5.89
#